data_fa4a93436bb972c331f94f9c173163c6
#
_entry.id   fa4a93436bb972c331f94f9c173163c6
#
_cell.length_a   1.000
_cell.length_b   1.000
_cell.length_c   1.000
_cell.angle_alpha   90.00
_cell.angle_beta   90.00
_cell.angle_gamma   90.00
#
_symmetry.space_group_name_H-M   'P 1'
#
loop_
_entity.id
_entity.type
_entity.pdbx_description
1 polymer ?
#
loop_
_entity_poly.entity_id
_entity_poly.type
_entity_poly.pdbx_seq_one_letter_code
_entity_poly.pdbx_strand_id
1 'polypeptide(L)'
;MITIWKTPIVATVEQVLKDLKLQLYGAGLLKEIKNTGSDLMCTCPFHANGKEHNPSCGVLLQQKVTKDKTYEAGTVHCYTCGYTADLPQFVADLLGLSSPVEGFKWLV
;
A
#
# COMPACT_ATOMS: atom_id res chain seq x y z
N MET A 1 -1.34 8.90 -12.44
CA MET A 1 -0.36 7.92 -12.94
C MET A 1 0.80 7.82 -11.97
N ILE A 2 1.24 6.61 -11.68
CA ILE A 2 2.38 6.37 -10.79
C ILE A 2 3.39 5.49 -11.51
N THR A 3 4.65 5.52 -11.05
CA THR A 3 5.71 4.69 -11.63
C THR A 3 6.10 3.63 -10.62
N ILE A 4 5.96 2.36 -10.99
CA ILE A 4 6.29 1.21 -10.15
C ILE A 4 7.33 0.37 -10.91
N TRP A 5 8.49 0.13 -10.27
CA TRP A 5 9.58 -0.62 -10.89
C TRP A 5 9.96 -0.03 -12.26
N LYS A 6 10.03 1.31 -12.35
CA LYS A 6 10.34 2.06 -13.58
C LYS A 6 9.28 1.92 -14.66
N THR A 7 8.10 1.36 -14.34
CA THR A 7 7.00 1.18 -15.30
C THR A 7 5.88 2.15 -14.95
N PRO A 8 5.43 3.00 -15.90
CA PRO A 8 4.29 3.89 -15.64
C PRO A 8 3.00 3.07 -15.61
N ILE A 9 2.19 3.34 -14.58
CA ILE A 9 0.90 2.67 -14.36
C ILE A 9 -0.17 3.75 -14.35
N VAL A 10 -1.28 3.51 -15.06
CA VAL A 10 -2.35 4.49 -15.20
C VAL A 10 -3.05 4.80 -13.88
N ALA A 11 -3.19 3.80 -12.99
CA ALA A 11 -3.87 3.97 -11.72
C ALA A 11 -3.13 4.90 -10.77
N THR A 12 -3.87 5.54 -9.86
CA THR A 12 -3.30 6.28 -8.74
C THR A 12 -3.18 5.36 -7.53
N VAL A 13 -2.36 5.76 -6.54
CA VAL A 13 -2.23 5.01 -5.29
C VAL A 13 -3.61 4.85 -4.61
N GLU A 14 -4.40 5.92 -4.60
CA GLU A 14 -5.74 5.88 -4.00
C GLU A 14 -6.63 4.86 -4.69
N GLN A 15 -6.60 4.81 -6.02
CA GLN A 15 -7.39 3.84 -6.77
C GLN A 15 -6.95 2.41 -6.49
N VAL A 16 -5.64 2.17 -6.40
CA VAL A 16 -5.10 0.84 -6.08
C VAL A 16 -5.60 0.39 -4.71
N LEU A 17 -5.57 1.26 -3.70
CA LEU A 17 -6.05 0.91 -2.37
C LEU A 17 -7.55 0.62 -2.35
N LYS A 18 -8.33 1.38 -3.13
CA LYS A 18 -9.76 1.12 -3.24
C LYS A 18 -10.03 -0.24 -3.89
N ASP A 19 -9.28 -0.59 -4.93
CA ASP A 19 -9.43 -1.86 -5.59
C ASP A 19 -9.02 -3.02 -4.68
N LEU A 20 -7.94 -2.86 -3.91
CA LEU A 20 -7.54 -3.85 -2.92
C LEU A 20 -8.60 -4.04 -1.84
N LYS A 21 -9.20 -2.95 -1.37
CA LYS A 21 -10.27 -3.01 -0.38
C LYS A 21 -11.46 -3.79 -0.90
N LEU A 22 -11.81 -3.61 -2.17
CA LEU A 22 -12.90 -4.35 -2.80
C LEU A 22 -12.58 -5.84 -2.89
N GLN A 23 -11.35 -6.19 -3.27
CA GLN A 23 -10.91 -7.59 -3.34
C GLN A 23 -10.94 -8.27 -1.97
N LEU A 24 -10.71 -7.50 -0.91
CA LEU A 24 -10.69 -8.00 0.46
C LEU A 24 -12.04 -7.78 1.16
N TYR A 25 -13.10 -7.53 0.40
CA TYR A 25 -14.43 -7.30 0.93
C TYR A 25 -14.86 -8.47 1.85
N GLY A 26 -15.35 -8.14 3.02
CA GLY A 26 -15.72 -9.14 4.01
C GLY A 26 -14.61 -9.49 5.00
N ALA A 27 -13.34 -9.24 4.66
CA ALA A 27 -12.23 -9.44 5.59
C ALA A 27 -12.07 -8.30 6.59
N GLY A 28 -12.69 -7.14 6.33
CA GLY A 28 -12.62 -5.99 7.22
C GLY A 28 -11.27 -5.29 7.24
N LEU A 29 -10.46 -5.47 6.20
CA LEU A 29 -9.14 -4.85 6.10
C LEU A 29 -9.22 -3.49 5.39
N LEU A 30 -8.19 -2.66 5.59
CA LEU A 30 -8.06 -1.34 4.97
C LEU A 30 -9.27 -0.44 5.24
N LYS A 31 -9.79 -0.45 6.45
CA LYS A 31 -11.00 0.29 6.76
C LYS A 31 -10.67 1.77 6.86
N GLU A 32 -10.50 2.57 7.26
CA GLU A 32 -10.30 3.99 7.51
C GLU A 32 -9.19 4.60 6.67
N ILE A 33 -9.39 4.61 5.35
CA ILE A 33 -8.43 5.23 4.46
C ILE A 33 -8.58 6.75 4.53
N LYS A 34 -7.51 7.45 4.94
CA LYS A 34 -7.49 8.90 5.07
C LYS A 34 -6.34 9.49 4.25
N ASN A 35 -6.63 10.52 3.48
CA ASN A 35 -5.61 11.25 2.73
C ASN A 35 -5.06 12.38 3.61
N THR A 36 -3.75 12.34 3.91
CA THR A 36 -3.08 13.35 4.74
C THR A 36 -2.33 14.39 3.90
N GLY A 37 -2.40 14.28 2.56
CA GLY A 37 -1.65 15.15 1.66
C GLY A 37 -0.40 14.48 1.11
N SER A 38 0.39 13.85 1.95
CA SER A 38 1.60 13.12 1.54
C SER A 38 1.37 11.61 1.46
N ASP A 39 0.48 11.09 2.30
CA ASP A 39 0.23 9.67 2.44
C ASP A 39 -1.26 9.36 2.45
N LEU A 40 -1.61 8.14 2.07
CA LEU A 40 -2.90 7.57 2.43
C LEU A 40 -2.68 6.73 3.68
N MET A 41 -3.33 7.11 4.77
CA MET A 41 -3.26 6.35 6.02
C MET A 41 -4.41 5.37 6.07
N CYS A 42 -4.13 4.13 6.46
CA CYS A 42 -5.14 3.08 6.60
C CYS A 42 -4.81 2.19 7.77
N THR A 43 -5.78 1.37 8.18
CA THR A 43 -5.52 0.37 9.22
C THR A 43 -4.58 -0.68 8.66
N CYS A 44 -3.58 -1.06 9.46
CA CYS A 44 -2.57 -2.03 9.01
C CYS A 44 -3.18 -3.44 8.97
N PRO A 45 -3.10 -4.14 7.82
CA PRO A 45 -3.65 -5.48 7.73
C PRO A 45 -2.78 -6.57 8.36
N PHE A 46 -1.57 -6.23 8.82
CA PHE A 46 -0.58 -7.22 9.26
C PHE A 46 -0.39 -7.30 10.77
N HIS A 47 -1.13 -6.50 11.55
CA HIS A 47 -1.13 -6.66 13.00
C HIS A 47 -2.55 -6.48 13.54
N ALA A 48 -2.79 -6.91 14.77
CA ALA A 48 -4.12 -6.89 15.40
C ALA A 48 -5.17 -7.55 14.49
N ASN A 49 -4.78 -8.54 13.70
CA ASN A 49 -5.63 -9.22 12.71
C ASN A 49 -6.31 -8.24 11.75
N GLY A 50 -5.64 -7.12 11.45
CA GLY A 50 -6.17 -6.09 10.58
C GLY A 50 -7.27 -5.25 11.21
N LYS A 51 -7.47 -5.35 12.53
CA LYS A 51 -8.59 -4.71 13.23
C LYS A 51 -8.17 -3.62 14.20
N GLU A 52 -7.07 -2.95 13.94
CA GLU A 52 -6.67 -1.84 14.82
C GLU A 52 -7.70 -0.70 14.76
N HIS A 53 -7.77 0.10 15.81
CA HIS A 53 -8.74 1.20 15.91
C HIS A 53 -8.30 2.45 15.16
N ASN A 54 -7.01 2.72 15.12
CA ASN A 54 -6.47 3.92 14.48
C ASN A 54 -5.61 3.54 13.30
N PRO A 55 -5.70 4.28 12.17
CA PRO A 55 -4.84 4.02 11.03
C PRO A 55 -3.37 4.25 11.39
N SER A 56 -2.53 3.25 11.19
CA SER A 56 -1.10 3.37 11.47
C SER A 56 -0.23 2.99 10.26
N CYS A 57 -0.85 2.58 9.16
CA CYS A 57 -0.15 2.18 7.95
C CYS A 57 -0.23 3.30 6.92
N GLY A 58 0.91 3.83 6.49
CA GLY A 58 0.97 4.90 5.50
C GLY A 58 1.42 4.39 4.15
N VAL A 59 0.74 4.85 3.10
CA VAL A 59 1.10 4.53 1.71
C VAL A 59 1.41 5.84 1.02
N LEU A 60 2.63 6.01 0.50
CA LEU A 60 3.05 7.25 -0.12
C LEU A 60 2.22 7.55 -1.38
N LEU A 61 1.68 8.76 -1.45
CA LEU A 61 0.94 9.21 -2.63
C LEU A 61 1.85 9.60 -3.77
N GLN A 62 3.06 10.07 -3.47
CA GLN A 62 4.02 10.54 -4.45
C GLN A 62 5.41 10.06 -4.08
N GLN A 63 6.32 10.08 -5.05
CA GLN A 63 7.72 9.78 -4.81
C GLN A 63 8.27 10.68 -3.70
N LYS A 64 9.02 10.10 -2.78
CA LYS A 64 9.66 10.83 -1.69
C LYS A 64 11.17 10.64 -1.78
N VAL A 65 11.89 11.74 -1.86
CA VAL A 65 13.35 11.72 -1.87
C VAL A 65 13.85 12.17 -0.51
N THR A 66 14.65 11.32 0.13
CA THR A 66 15.33 11.66 1.36
C THR A 66 16.83 11.81 1.09
N LYS A 67 17.58 12.21 2.11
CA LYS A 67 19.03 12.39 1.99
C LYS A 67 19.72 11.10 1.53
N ASP A 68 19.25 9.96 1.97
CA ASP A 68 19.93 8.67 1.75
C ASP A 68 19.19 7.77 0.76
N LYS A 69 17.92 8.05 0.44
CA LYS A 69 17.13 7.10 -0.30
C LYS A 69 15.95 7.75 -1.02
N THR A 70 15.53 7.15 -2.11
CA THR A 70 14.34 7.54 -2.86
C THR A 70 13.29 6.45 -2.69
N TYR A 71 12.07 6.84 -2.30
CA TYR A 71 10.93 5.94 -2.17
C TYR A 71 9.92 6.23 -3.26
N GLU A 72 9.48 5.18 -3.94
CA GLU A 72 8.45 5.32 -4.98
C GLU A 72 7.08 5.64 -4.37
N ALA A 73 6.19 6.25 -5.17
CA ALA A 73 4.79 6.33 -4.81
C ALA A 73 4.26 4.89 -4.58
N GLY A 74 3.43 4.73 -3.57
CA GLY A 74 2.90 3.42 -3.21
C GLY A 74 3.73 2.66 -2.18
N THR A 75 4.91 3.17 -1.79
CA THR A 75 5.68 2.56 -0.70
C THR A 75 4.85 2.57 0.59
N VAL A 76 4.80 1.43 1.27
CA VAL A 76 3.98 1.21 2.45
C VAL A 76 4.86 1.10 3.69
N HIS A 77 4.45 1.78 4.75
CA HIS A 77 5.12 1.67 6.05
C HIS A 77 4.10 1.71 7.18
N CYS A 78 4.15 0.72 8.05
CA CYS A 78 3.32 0.72 9.26
C CYS A 78 4.13 1.25 10.43
N TYR A 79 3.65 2.34 11.03
CA TYR A 79 4.35 2.98 12.14
C TYR A 79 4.22 2.23 13.47
N THR A 80 3.38 1.22 13.53
CA THR A 80 3.18 0.41 14.73
C THR A 80 3.98 -0.89 14.70
N CYS A 81 3.86 -1.68 13.62
CA CYS A 81 4.53 -2.98 13.55
C CYS A 81 5.82 -2.98 12.73
N GLY A 82 6.14 -1.86 12.07
CA GLY A 82 7.36 -1.73 11.30
C GLY A 82 7.33 -2.34 9.91
N TYR A 83 6.18 -2.86 9.47
CA TYR A 83 6.05 -3.40 8.12
C TYR A 83 6.43 -2.35 7.09
N THR A 84 7.28 -2.71 6.14
CA THR A 84 7.70 -1.80 5.06
C THR A 84 7.81 -2.60 3.77
N ALA A 85 7.23 -2.08 2.69
CA ALA A 85 7.25 -2.75 1.39
C ALA A 85 6.98 -1.75 0.27
N ASP A 86 7.38 -2.11 -0.95
CA ASP A 86 6.91 -1.39 -2.13
C ASP A 86 5.50 -1.87 -2.48
N LEU A 87 4.86 -1.25 -3.45
CA LEU A 87 3.48 -1.57 -3.77
C LEU A 87 3.30 -3.01 -4.30
N PRO A 88 4.15 -3.52 -5.21
CA PRO A 88 4.02 -4.92 -5.64
C PRO A 88 4.12 -5.92 -4.50
N GLN A 89 5.03 -5.72 -3.55
CA GLN A 89 5.16 -6.59 -2.39
C GLN A 89 3.92 -6.50 -1.50
N PHE A 90 3.41 -5.29 -1.30
CA PHE A 90 2.21 -5.08 -0.49
C PHE A 90 0.99 -5.80 -1.08
N VAL A 91 0.80 -5.68 -2.40
CA VAL A 91 -0.28 -6.39 -3.10
C VAL A 91 -0.12 -7.90 -2.92
N ALA A 92 1.09 -8.42 -3.12
CA ALA A 92 1.36 -9.85 -2.98
C ALA A 92 1.08 -10.33 -1.56
N ASP A 93 1.51 -9.57 -0.56
CA ASP A 93 1.30 -9.94 0.85
C ASP A 93 -0.19 -9.91 1.22
N LEU A 94 -0.94 -8.93 0.73
CA LEU A 94 -2.37 -8.83 1.02
C LEU A 94 -3.19 -9.91 0.34
N LEU A 95 -2.89 -10.21 -0.91
CA LEU A 95 -3.67 -11.15 -1.71
C LEU A 95 -3.16 -12.58 -1.62
N GLY A 96 -2.08 -12.81 -0.87
CA GLY A 96 -1.50 -14.15 -0.73
C GLY A 96 -0.85 -14.67 -1.99
N LEU A 97 -0.30 -13.77 -2.81
CA LEU A 97 0.37 -14.15 -4.05
C LEU A 97 1.77 -14.70 -3.76
N SER A 98 2.32 -15.45 -4.70
CA SER A 98 3.56 -16.18 -4.47
C SER A 98 4.81 -15.30 -4.45
N SER A 99 4.77 -14.11 -5.06
CA SER A 99 5.94 -13.24 -5.13
C SER A 99 5.53 -11.79 -5.46
N PRO A 100 6.45 -10.82 -5.24
CA PRO A 100 6.20 -9.44 -5.64
C PRO A 100 5.97 -9.27 -7.15
N VAL A 101 6.54 -10.15 -7.97
CA VAL A 101 6.30 -10.14 -9.41
C VAL A 101 4.82 -10.36 -9.73
N GLU A 102 4.17 -11.26 -9.00
CA GLU A 102 2.73 -11.49 -9.16
C GLU A 102 1.93 -10.26 -8.72
N GLY A 103 2.37 -9.60 -7.66
CA GLY A 103 1.76 -8.33 -7.23
C GLY A 103 1.89 -7.26 -8.31
N PHE A 104 3.05 -7.17 -8.94
CA PHE A 104 3.27 -6.23 -10.04
C PHE A 104 2.34 -6.53 -11.23
N LYS A 105 2.18 -7.80 -11.58
CA LYS A 105 1.26 -8.20 -12.65
C LYS A 105 -0.18 -7.81 -12.36
N TRP A 106 -0.59 -7.88 -11.10
CA TRP A 106 -1.93 -7.44 -10.70
C TRP A 106 -2.11 -5.93 -10.91
N LEU A 107 -1.04 -5.14 -10.72
CA LEU A 107 -1.08 -3.69 -10.85
C LEU A 107 -1.17 -3.19 -12.30
N VAL A 108 -0.65 -3.94 -13.25
CA VAL A 108 -0.60 -3.52 -14.65
C VAL A 108 -1.78 -4.04 -15.46
#